data_6a148e06dc0a3d11c5d50a411130077e
#
_entry.id   6a148e06dc0a3d11c5d50a411130077e
#
_cell.length_a   1.000
_cell.length_b   1.000
_cell.length_c   1.000
_cell.angle_alpha   90.00
_cell.angle_beta   90.00
_cell.angle_gamma   90.00
#
_symmetry.space_group_name_H-M   'P 1'
#
loop_
_entity.id
_entity.type
_entity.pdbx_description
1 polymer ?
#
loop_
_entity_poly.entity_id
_entity_poly.type
_entity_poly.pdbx_seq_one_letter_code
_entity_poly.pdbx_strand_id
1 'polypeptide(L)'
;MGVFANASTSFKPNNGLDAASKTFDPEEGVGYEAGIKSELFDNRLSTTLAAFHIEKENVLALDPGTDTNRAVGKARSQGFDLQFTGQVSEAIRVIGAFAYIDAEVTKGDRAIPTGSRILGVAKHSGSLLSVYEFQEGLLRGSDIGAAYTYVGDRSGQSGTGFELPAYQTVDLLAHYKASDNVTVGLNLNNIFDEKYYERSFSNYWVAPGEPRNFTVSLTLGL
;
A
#
# COMPACT_ATOMS: atom_id res chain seq x y z
N MET A 1 -1.68 14.86 21.90
CA MET A 1 -0.95 13.58 21.79
C MET A 1 -1.74 12.51 22.52
N GLY A 2 -1.98 11.36 21.91
CA GLY A 2 -2.66 10.20 22.47
C GLY A 2 -1.90 8.92 22.16
N VAL A 3 -1.99 7.93 23.04
CA VAL A 3 -1.48 6.58 22.82
C VAL A 3 -2.65 5.62 22.67
N PHE A 4 -2.47 4.57 21.90
CA PHE A 4 -3.48 3.53 21.74
C PHE A 4 -2.85 2.15 21.69
N ALA A 5 -3.61 1.14 22.05
CA ALA A 5 -3.28 -0.25 21.83
C ALA A 5 -4.56 -1.01 21.45
N ASN A 6 -4.41 -2.02 20.59
CA ASN A 6 -5.49 -2.84 20.08
C ASN A 6 -5.07 -4.31 20.08
N ALA A 7 -6.01 -5.20 20.35
CA ALA A 7 -5.87 -6.63 20.12
C ALA A 7 -7.11 -7.10 19.36
N SER A 8 -6.90 -7.86 18.30
CA SER A 8 -7.99 -8.32 17.42
C SER A 8 -7.79 -9.77 17.00
N THR A 9 -8.90 -10.42 16.67
CA THR A 9 -8.90 -11.73 16.02
C THR A 9 -9.61 -11.63 14.69
N SER A 10 -9.22 -12.46 13.73
CA SER A 10 -9.86 -12.55 12.42
C SER A 10 -10.17 -14.00 12.09
N PHE A 11 -11.22 -14.20 11.33
CA PHE A 11 -11.66 -15.49 10.80
C PHE A 11 -12.06 -15.30 9.34
N LYS A 12 -11.56 -16.16 8.45
CA LYS A 12 -11.90 -16.15 7.04
C LYS A 12 -12.06 -17.58 6.54
N PRO A 13 -13.24 -17.99 6.05
CA PRO A 13 -13.42 -19.29 5.41
C PRO A 13 -12.45 -19.43 4.21
N ASN A 14 -11.75 -20.54 4.13
CA ASN A 14 -10.96 -20.90 2.99
C ASN A 14 -11.81 -21.69 1.99
N ASN A 15 -11.97 -21.15 0.80
CA ASN A 15 -12.72 -21.80 -0.28
C ASN A 15 -11.79 -22.65 -1.15
N GLY A 16 -12.33 -23.73 -1.70
CA GLY A 16 -11.62 -24.65 -2.57
C GLY A 16 -11.30 -25.99 -1.93
N LEU A 17 -10.63 -26.82 -2.68
CA LEU A 17 -10.20 -28.15 -2.30
C LEU A 17 -8.69 -28.29 -2.48
N ASP A 18 -8.06 -29.08 -1.65
CA ASP A 18 -6.67 -29.49 -1.84
C ASP A 18 -6.56 -30.53 -2.98
N ALA A 19 -5.33 -30.95 -3.28
CA ALA A 19 -5.06 -31.97 -4.30
C ALA A 19 -5.72 -33.35 -4.01
N ALA A 20 -6.17 -33.59 -2.77
CA ALA A 20 -6.89 -34.79 -2.34
C ALA A 20 -8.42 -34.57 -2.27
N SER A 21 -8.94 -33.46 -2.82
CA SER A 21 -10.37 -33.09 -2.79
C SER A 21 -10.92 -32.84 -1.36
N LYS A 22 -10.07 -32.48 -0.42
CA LYS A 22 -10.44 -32.11 0.95
C LYS A 22 -10.56 -30.58 1.07
N THR A 23 -11.54 -30.12 1.82
CA THR A 23 -11.70 -28.70 2.16
C THR A 23 -10.58 -28.22 3.09
N PHE A 24 -10.21 -26.95 2.96
CA PHE A 24 -9.27 -26.32 3.86
C PHE A 24 -9.94 -25.88 5.16
N ASP A 25 -9.18 -25.93 6.25
CA ASP A 25 -9.57 -25.27 7.49
C ASP A 25 -9.58 -23.74 7.29
N PRO A 26 -10.44 -22.99 7.98
CA PRO A 26 -10.50 -21.55 7.85
C PRO A 26 -9.17 -20.88 8.27
N GLU A 27 -8.85 -19.76 7.64
CA GLU A 27 -7.77 -18.89 8.08
C GLU A 27 -8.18 -18.21 9.38
N GLU A 28 -7.37 -18.31 10.40
CA GLU A 28 -7.54 -17.64 11.67
C GLU A 28 -6.35 -16.69 11.91
N GLY A 29 -6.61 -15.56 12.54
CA GLY A 29 -5.57 -14.58 12.81
C GLY A 29 -5.73 -13.92 14.17
N VAL A 30 -4.59 -13.58 14.76
CA VAL A 30 -4.49 -12.74 15.96
C VAL A 30 -3.57 -11.57 15.64
N GLY A 31 -3.99 -10.36 15.97
CA GLY A 31 -3.24 -9.13 15.76
C GLY A 31 -3.13 -8.28 17.00
N TYR A 32 -1.97 -7.68 17.18
CA TYR A 32 -1.68 -6.68 18.20
C TYR A 32 -1.14 -5.44 17.54
N GLU A 33 -1.58 -4.29 18.00
CA GLU A 33 -1.14 -3.00 17.51
C GLU A 33 -0.99 -2.04 18.69
N ALA A 34 0.06 -1.21 18.67
CA ALA A 34 0.23 -0.12 19.60
C ALA A 34 0.83 1.09 18.88
N GLY A 35 0.37 2.29 19.24
CA GLY A 35 0.81 3.47 18.52
C GLY A 35 0.55 4.78 19.24
N ILE A 36 0.98 5.83 18.57
CA ILE A 36 0.89 7.22 19.02
C ILE A 36 0.19 8.03 17.93
N LYS A 37 -0.80 8.82 18.34
CA LYS A 37 -1.42 9.88 17.53
C LYS A 37 -1.03 11.24 18.08
N SER A 38 -0.55 12.12 17.23
CA SER A 38 -0.12 13.45 17.63
C SER A 38 -0.65 14.50 16.68
N GLU A 39 -1.11 15.59 17.25
CA GLU A 39 -1.39 16.84 16.55
C GLU A 39 -0.22 17.80 16.84
N LEU A 40 0.44 18.24 15.79
CA LEU A 40 1.64 19.08 15.86
C LEU A 40 1.35 20.44 15.22
N PHE A 41 2.15 21.45 15.57
CA PHE A 41 2.08 22.81 15.02
C PHE A 41 0.66 23.42 15.10
N ASP A 42 0.11 23.48 16.30
CA ASP A 42 -1.24 24.01 16.57
C ASP A 42 -2.34 23.28 15.77
N ASN A 43 -2.30 21.95 15.79
CA ASN A 43 -3.20 21.02 15.08
C ASN A 43 -3.14 21.11 13.54
N ARG A 44 -2.11 21.72 12.98
CA ARG A 44 -1.94 21.80 11.53
C ARG A 44 -1.39 20.52 10.91
N LEU A 45 -0.74 19.65 11.68
CA LEU A 45 -0.20 18.38 11.20
C LEU A 45 -0.63 17.26 12.15
N SER A 46 -1.46 16.35 11.63
CA SER A 46 -1.85 15.10 12.29
C SER A 46 -0.89 14.00 11.90
N THR A 47 -0.39 13.25 12.88
CA THR A 47 0.51 12.11 12.66
C THR A 47 0.05 10.89 13.43
N THR A 48 0.21 9.72 12.84
CA THR A 48 0.02 8.42 13.50
C THR A 48 1.24 7.56 13.23
N LEU A 49 1.87 7.06 14.29
CA LEU A 49 2.90 6.02 14.22
C LEU A 49 2.38 4.81 14.98
N ALA A 50 2.33 3.66 14.31
CA ALA A 50 1.88 2.40 14.90
C ALA A 50 2.91 1.29 14.66
N ALA A 51 3.10 0.43 15.65
CA ALA A 51 3.79 -0.84 15.51
C ALA A 51 2.76 -1.97 15.61
N PHE A 52 2.90 -2.98 14.78
CA PHE A 52 1.95 -4.10 14.73
C PHE A 52 2.66 -5.46 14.68
N HIS A 53 1.93 -6.47 15.15
CA HIS A 53 2.32 -7.87 15.05
C HIS A 53 1.06 -8.71 14.78
N ILE A 54 1.06 -9.45 13.68
CA ILE A 54 -0.07 -10.26 13.22
C ILE A 54 0.44 -11.67 12.97
N GLU A 55 -0.21 -12.67 13.55
CA GLU A 55 -0.01 -14.08 13.24
C GLU A 55 -1.27 -14.64 12.60
N LYS A 56 -1.08 -15.49 11.60
CA LYS A 56 -2.16 -16.19 10.89
C LYS A 56 -1.86 -17.67 10.78
N GLU A 57 -2.90 -18.48 10.90
CA GLU A 57 -2.87 -19.92 10.67
C GLU A 57 -3.73 -20.28 9.46
N ASN A 58 -3.46 -21.45 8.87
CA ASN A 58 -4.18 -21.98 7.70
C ASN A 58 -4.19 -21.02 6.49
N VAL A 59 -3.15 -20.22 6.33
CA VAL A 59 -3.00 -19.32 5.18
C VAL A 59 -2.86 -20.15 3.91
N LEU A 60 -3.64 -19.82 2.87
CA LEU A 60 -3.50 -20.44 1.57
C LEU A 60 -2.39 -19.73 0.76
N ALA A 61 -1.55 -20.51 0.13
CA ALA A 61 -0.60 -20.06 -0.85
C ALA A 61 -0.63 -20.97 -2.09
N LEU A 62 -0.22 -20.43 -3.22
CA LEU A 62 -0.11 -21.20 -4.46
C LEU A 62 1.11 -22.12 -4.38
N ASP A 63 0.90 -23.41 -4.57
CA ASP A 63 1.99 -24.39 -4.66
C ASP A 63 2.77 -24.18 -5.97
N PRO A 64 4.09 -23.88 -5.90
CA PRO A 64 4.89 -23.59 -7.09
C PRO A 64 5.03 -24.77 -8.07
N GLY A 65 4.81 -25.99 -7.61
CA GLY A 65 4.98 -27.20 -8.41
C GLY A 65 3.69 -27.68 -9.10
N THR A 66 2.52 -27.35 -8.54
CA THR A 66 1.23 -27.87 -9.02
C THR A 66 0.25 -26.77 -9.44
N ASP A 67 0.58 -25.51 -9.16
CA ASP A 67 -0.26 -24.32 -9.38
C ASP A 67 -1.64 -24.42 -8.70
N THR A 68 -1.72 -25.17 -7.60
CA THR A 68 -2.94 -25.34 -6.79
C THR A 68 -2.75 -24.70 -5.42
N ASN A 69 -3.87 -24.33 -4.79
CA ASN A 69 -3.81 -23.81 -3.42
C ASN A 69 -3.45 -24.91 -2.42
N ARG A 70 -2.65 -24.52 -1.43
CA ARG A 70 -2.29 -25.35 -0.27
C ARG A 70 -2.25 -24.51 1.00
N ALA A 71 -2.54 -25.12 2.14
CA ALA A 71 -2.38 -24.46 3.42
C ALA A 71 -0.89 -24.46 3.83
N VAL A 72 -0.33 -23.28 4.09
CA VAL A 72 1.06 -23.09 4.58
C VAL A 72 1.03 -22.91 6.10
N GLY A 73 0.65 -23.77 6.88
CA GLY A 73 0.70 -23.75 8.34
C GLY A 73 0.49 -22.38 8.98
N LYS A 74 1.55 -21.58 9.16
CA LYS A 74 1.49 -20.27 9.82
C LYS A 74 2.28 -19.21 9.05
N ALA A 75 1.80 -17.98 9.14
CA ALA A 75 2.47 -16.79 8.62
C ALA A 75 2.46 -15.67 9.68
N ARG A 76 3.47 -14.83 9.65
CA ARG A 76 3.60 -13.65 10.50
C ARG A 76 3.79 -12.42 9.65
N SER A 77 3.20 -11.31 10.06
CA SER A 77 3.49 -9.97 9.55
C SER A 77 3.70 -9.05 10.74
N GLN A 78 4.84 -8.36 10.78
CA GLN A 78 5.16 -7.40 11.83
C GLN A 78 5.88 -6.20 11.25
N GLY A 79 5.77 -5.06 11.93
CA GLY A 79 6.39 -3.86 11.44
C GLY A 79 5.89 -2.61 12.10
N PHE A 80 6.05 -1.51 11.39
CA PHE A 80 5.50 -0.23 11.78
C PHE A 80 5.04 0.54 10.55
N ASP A 81 4.06 1.40 10.75
CA ASP A 81 3.59 2.38 9.78
C ASP A 81 3.59 3.78 10.39
N LEU A 82 3.88 4.74 9.53
CA LEU A 82 3.81 6.16 9.80
C LEU A 82 2.87 6.80 8.79
N GLN A 83 1.90 7.54 9.26
CA GLN A 83 1.00 8.34 8.44
C GLN A 83 1.00 9.78 8.95
N PHE A 84 0.95 10.73 8.02
CA PHE A 84 0.80 12.14 8.39
C PHE A 84 -0.01 12.88 7.33
N THR A 85 -0.78 13.84 7.79
CA THR A 85 -1.55 14.74 6.94
C THR A 85 -1.67 16.10 7.59
N GLY A 86 -1.55 17.15 6.83
CA GLY A 86 -1.70 18.50 7.37
C GLY A 86 -1.26 19.61 6.45
N GLN A 87 -1.27 20.81 7.02
CA GLN A 87 -0.79 22.04 6.40
C GLN A 87 0.55 22.45 7.01
N VAL A 88 1.61 22.44 6.19
CA VAL A 88 2.94 22.92 6.58
C VAL A 88 2.97 24.45 6.62
N SER A 89 2.19 25.09 5.74
CA SER A 89 1.95 26.54 5.72
C SER A 89 0.53 26.81 5.23
N GLU A 90 0.11 28.07 5.16
CA GLU A 90 -1.18 28.46 4.60
C GLU A 90 -1.37 27.98 3.15
N ALA A 91 -0.26 27.90 2.39
CA ALA A 91 -0.27 27.52 0.99
C ALA A 91 0.13 26.05 0.73
N ILE A 92 0.74 25.34 1.68
CA ILE A 92 1.30 23.99 1.43
C ILE A 92 0.60 22.95 2.31
N ARG A 93 -0.02 21.99 1.65
CA ARG A 93 -0.62 20.79 2.25
C ARG A 93 0.22 19.57 1.90
N VAL A 94 0.39 18.66 2.87
CA VAL A 94 1.10 17.41 2.70
C VAL A 94 0.27 16.24 3.20
N ILE A 95 0.39 15.10 2.50
CA ILE A 95 -0.15 13.81 2.92
C ILE A 95 0.96 12.79 2.66
N GLY A 96 1.31 11.99 3.65
CA GLY A 96 2.32 10.97 3.45
C GLY A 96 2.07 9.74 4.30
N ALA A 97 2.63 8.63 3.82
CA ALA A 97 2.64 7.36 4.51
C ALA A 97 3.97 6.64 4.26
N PHE A 98 4.44 5.91 5.25
CA PHE A 98 5.57 5.00 5.14
C PHE A 98 5.28 3.75 5.95
N ALA A 99 5.61 2.58 5.39
CA ALA A 99 5.48 1.30 6.08
C ALA A 99 6.77 0.49 5.96
N TYR A 100 7.15 -0.13 7.06
CA TYR A 100 8.09 -1.25 7.12
C TYR A 100 7.34 -2.50 7.53
N ILE A 101 7.41 -3.56 6.71
CA ILE A 101 6.65 -4.79 6.92
C ILE A 101 7.59 -5.99 6.75
N ASP A 102 7.83 -6.74 7.81
CA ASP A 102 8.49 -8.04 7.77
C ASP A 102 7.42 -9.13 7.80
N ALA A 103 7.15 -9.72 6.62
CA ALA A 103 6.10 -10.73 6.44
C ALA A 103 6.70 -12.02 5.89
N GLU A 104 6.53 -13.11 6.64
CA GLU A 104 7.10 -14.40 6.29
C GLU A 104 6.23 -15.58 6.74
N VAL A 105 6.46 -16.72 6.11
CA VAL A 105 5.95 -18.02 6.56
C VAL A 105 6.73 -18.49 7.76
N THR A 106 6.10 -18.65 8.92
CA THR A 106 6.73 -19.09 10.17
C THR A 106 6.63 -20.60 10.39
N LYS A 107 5.65 -21.25 9.75
CA LYS A 107 5.55 -22.72 9.69
C LYS A 107 5.14 -23.12 8.28
N GLY A 108 6.13 -23.48 7.50
CA GLY A 108 5.98 -23.91 6.13
C GLY A 108 6.16 -25.42 5.94
N ASP A 109 6.36 -25.81 4.70
CA ASP A 109 6.66 -27.18 4.29
C ASP A 109 7.78 -27.20 3.23
N ARG A 110 7.92 -28.33 2.50
CA ARG A 110 8.97 -28.48 1.49
C ARG A 110 8.78 -27.56 0.27
N ALA A 111 7.54 -27.24 -0.12
CA ALA A 111 7.27 -26.42 -1.30
C ALA A 111 7.29 -24.92 -0.98
N ILE A 112 6.88 -24.55 0.23
CA ILE A 112 6.93 -23.17 0.74
C ILE A 112 7.64 -23.23 2.11
N PRO A 113 8.97 -23.17 2.13
CA PRO A 113 9.75 -23.32 3.36
C PRO A 113 9.47 -22.20 4.37
N THR A 114 9.69 -22.51 5.64
CA THR A 114 9.76 -21.50 6.70
C THR A 114 10.81 -20.43 6.35
N GLY A 115 10.49 -19.15 6.58
CA GLY A 115 11.29 -18.01 6.18
C GLY A 115 10.98 -17.51 4.76
N SER A 116 10.08 -18.18 4.00
CA SER A 116 9.62 -17.67 2.70
C SER A 116 8.87 -16.36 2.86
N ARG A 117 9.20 -15.37 2.03
CA ARG A 117 8.47 -14.10 1.97
C ARG A 117 7.03 -14.32 1.51
N ILE A 118 6.11 -13.55 2.07
CA ILE A 118 4.72 -13.54 1.62
C ILE A 118 4.62 -12.83 0.27
N LEU A 119 3.82 -13.42 -0.63
CA LEU A 119 3.57 -12.91 -1.96
C LEU A 119 3.11 -11.44 -1.93
N GLY A 120 3.74 -10.60 -2.74
CA GLY A 120 3.33 -9.22 -3.00
C GLY A 120 3.63 -8.22 -1.88
N VAL A 121 4.21 -8.65 -0.75
CA VAL A 121 4.52 -7.76 0.38
C VAL A 121 5.92 -7.15 0.23
N ALA A 122 5.97 -5.82 0.10
CA ALA A 122 7.22 -5.07 0.11
C ALA A 122 7.69 -4.83 1.56
N LYS A 123 9.02 -4.95 1.82
CA LYS A 123 9.57 -4.60 3.13
C LYS A 123 9.46 -3.11 3.43
N HIS A 124 9.62 -2.28 2.43
CA HIS A 124 9.54 -0.82 2.54
C HIS A 124 8.62 -0.30 1.47
N SER A 125 7.68 0.54 1.85
CA SER A 125 6.83 1.26 0.92
C SER A 125 6.48 2.63 1.49
N GLY A 126 6.23 3.61 0.62
CA GLY A 126 5.83 4.92 1.08
C GLY A 126 5.32 5.79 -0.05
N SER A 127 4.56 6.80 0.33
CA SER A 127 4.07 7.82 -0.59
C SER A 127 4.09 9.19 0.08
N LEU A 128 4.28 10.22 -0.72
CA LEU A 128 4.23 11.61 -0.28
C LEU A 128 3.54 12.43 -1.37
N LEU A 129 2.43 13.06 -1.02
CA LEU A 129 1.78 14.08 -1.82
C LEU A 129 2.04 15.44 -1.19
N SER A 130 2.49 16.42 -1.99
CA SER A 130 2.60 17.82 -1.63
C SER A 130 1.81 18.66 -2.60
N VAL A 131 0.96 19.54 -2.09
CA VAL A 131 0.10 20.43 -2.88
C VAL A 131 0.33 21.87 -2.43
N TYR A 132 0.61 22.74 -3.39
CA TYR A 132 0.72 24.17 -3.20
C TYR A 132 -0.54 24.84 -3.76
N GLU A 133 -1.24 25.58 -2.94
CA GLU A 133 -2.43 26.38 -3.30
C GLU A 133 -2.04 27.84 -3.45
N PHE A 134 -2.39 28.46 -4.58
CA PHE A 134 -2.15 29.85 -4.87
C PHE A 134 -3.10 30.74 -4.04
N GLN A 135 -2.53 31.55 -3.14
CA GLN A 135 -3.29 32.37 -2.21
C GLN A 135 -3.74 33.70 -2.82
N GLU A 136 -3.04 34.17 -3.87
CA GLU A 136 -3.21 35.51 -4.45
C GLU A 136 -3.11 35.49 -5.99
N GLY A 137 -3.47 36.62 -6.60
CA GLY A 137 -3.32 36.84 -8.05
C GLY A 137 -4.37 36.11 -8.89
N LEU A 138 -4.06 35.93 -10.18
CA LEU A 138 -4.95 35.33 -11.17
C LEU A 138 -5.21 33.83 -10.92
N LEU A 139 -4.32 33.17 -10.19
CA LEU A 139 -4.42 31.74 -9.89
C LEU A 139 -5.00 31.45 -8.50
N ARG A 140 -5.49 32.47 -7.79
CA ARG A 140 -6.03 32.28 -6.44
C ARG A 140 -7.07 31.16 -6.37
N GLY A 141 -6.87 30.23 -5.44
CA GLY A 141 -7.73 29.06 -5.26
C GLY A 141 -7.47 27.93 -6.27
N SER A 142 -6.50 28.10 -7.16
CA SER A 142 -5.93 27.02 -7.97
C SER A 142 -4.82 26.35 -7.21
N ASP A 143 -4.49 25.13 -7.56
CA ASP A 143 -3.38 24.39 -6.92
C ASP A 143 -2.54 23.60 -7.91
N ILE A 144 -1.31 23.30 -7.49
CA ILE A 144 -0.42 22.35 -8.16
C ILE A 144 0.15 21.40 -7.12
N GLY A 145 0.38 20.17 -7.51
CA GLY A 145 0.94 19.20 -6.58
C GLY A 145 1.79 18.14 -7.27
N ALA A 146 2.59 17.47 -6.46
CA ALA A 146 3.39 16.33 -6.87
C ALA A 146 3.21 15.20 -5.86
N ALA A 147 3.03 13.99 -6.37
CA ALA A 147 3.02 12.77 -5.58
C ALA A 147 4.24 11.92 -5.94
N TYR A 148 4.91 11.38 -4.93
CA TYR A 148 5.97 10.40 -5.05
C TYR A 148 5.53 9.10 -4.40
N THR A 149 5.71 7.98 -5.09
CA THR A 149 5.43 6.65 -4.56
C THR A 149 6.66 5.77 -4.72
N TYR A 150 7.03 5.07 -3.66
CA TYR A 150 8.07 4.05 -3.65
C TYR A 150 7.51 2.74 -3.13
N VAL A 151 7.82 1.64 -3.83
CA VAL A 151 7.52 0.28 -3.40
C VAL A 151 8.77 -0.57 -3.56
N GLY A 152 9.24 -1.15 -2.46
CA GLY A 152 10.39 -2.02 -2.43
C GLY A 152 10.18 -3.33 -3.22
N ASP A 153 11.25 -4.10 -3.35
CA ASP A 153 11.19 -5.43 -3.94
C ASP A 153 10.25 -6.36 -3.16
N ARG A 154 9.57 -7.23 -3.88
CA ARG A 154 8.53 -8.11 -3.34
C ARG A 154 8.69 -9.51 -3.87
N SER A 155 8.29 -10.51 -3.05
CA SER A 155 8.13 -11.86 -3.57
C SER A 155 7.07 -11.89 -4.68
N GLY A 156 7.43 -12.36 -5.83
CA GLY A 156 6.52 -12.57 -6.96
C GLY A 156 5.79 -13.92 -6.90
N GLN A 157 6.33 -14.85 -6.12
CA GLN A 157 5.71 -16.15 -5.81
C GLN A 157 6.39 -16.72 -4.56
N SER A 158 5.62 -17.05 -3.53
CA SER A 158 6.17 -17.59 -2.29
C SER A 158 6.95 -18.89 -2.53
N GLY A 159 8.10 -19.04 -1.85
CA GLY A 159 8.90 -20.25 -1.89
C GLY A 159 9.77 -20.46 -3.15
N THR A 160 9.76 -19.57 -4.14
CA THR A 160 10.46 -19.78 -5.42
C THR A 160 11.70 -18.91 -5.64
N GLY A 161 11.90 -17.86 -4.86
CA GLY A 161 12.92 -16.85 -5.13
C GLY A 161 12.63 -15.94 -6.32
N PHE A 162 11.46 -16.06 -6.97
CA PHE A 162 11.00 -15.12 -7.97
C PHE A 162 10.59 -13.81 -7.31
N GLU A 163 11.19 -12.69 -7.73
CA GLU A 163 10.96 -11.37 -7.14
C GLU A 163 10.50 -10.36 -8.19
N LEU A 164 9.61 -9.46 -7.76
CA LEU A 164 9.27 -8.25 -8.49
C LEU A 164 10.20 -7.13 -8.02
N PRO A 165 10.91 -6.44 -8.94
CA PRO A 165 11.81 -5.34 -8.60
C PRO A 165 11.10 -4.21 -7.86
N ALA A 166 11.87 -3.47 -7.07
CA ALA A 166 11.43 -2.20 -6.51
C ALA A 166 11.15 -1.20 -7.64
N TYR A 167 10.23 -0.27 -7.39
CA TYR A 167 9.94 0.82 -8.31
C TYR A 167 9.57 2.11 -7.58
N GLN A 168 9.61 3.20 -8.34
CA GLN A 168 9.17 4.51 -7.88
C GLN A 168 8.47 5.25 -9.02
N THR A 169 7.41 5.98 -8.67
CA THR A 169 6.68 6.83 -9.61
C THR A 169 6.55 8.24 -9.09
N VAL A 170 6.45 9.18 -10.01
CA VAL A 170 6.12 10.58 -9.71
C VAL A 170 4.92 10.97 -10.54
N ASP A 171 3.93 11.54 -9.88
CA ASP A 171 2.72 12.07 -10.50
C ASP A 171 2.64 13.58 -10.26
N LEU A 172 2.08 14.31 -11.21
CA LEU A 172 1.80 15.73 -11.07
C LEU A 172 0.30 15.97 -11.18
N LEU A 173 -0.19 16.92 -10.40
CA LEU A 173 -1.57 17.37 -10.47
C LEU A 173 -1.64 18.89 -10.52
N ALA A 174 -2.65 19.41 -11.18
CA ALA A 174 -2.98 20.83 -11.18
C ALA A 174 -4.50 21.00 -11.25
N HIS A 175 -5.03 21.91 -10.45
CA HIS A 175 -6.41 22.34 -10.54
C HIS A 175 -6.46 23.84 -10.78
N TYR A 176 -7.10 24.24 -11.87
CA TYR A 176 -7.33 25.64 -12.21
C TYR A 176 -8.76 26.03 -11.88
N LYS A 177 -8.94 26.93 -10.94
CA LYS A 177 -10.23 27.52 -10.58
C LYS A 177 -10.55 28.63 -11.58
N ALA A 178 -11.28 28.27 -12.64
CA ALA A 178 -11.67 29.21 -13.70
C ALA A 178 -12.75 30.19 -13.23
N SER A 179 -13.63 29.76 -12.30
CA SER A 179 -14.63 30.60 -11.62
C SER A 179 -15.02 29.94 -10.28
N ASP A 180 -15.93 30.55 -9.53
CA ASP A 180 -16.41 29.94 -8.27
C ASP A 180 -17.10 28.59 -8.49
N ASN A 181 -17.64 28.36 -9.67
CA ASN A 181 -18.41 27.17 -10.00
C ASN A 181 -17.72 26.27 -11.03
N VAL A 182 -16.52 26.62 -11.51
CA VAL A 182 -15.83 25.86 -12.56
C VAL A 182 -14.39 25.62 -12.20
N THR A 183 -14.01 24.36 -12.07
CA THR A 183 -12.61 23.93 -11.87
C THR A 183 -12.20 22.96 -12.96
N VAL A 184 -11.05 23.21 -13.57
CA VAL A 184 -10.40 22.30 -14.54
C VAL A 184 -9.25 21.60 -13.84
N GLY A 185 -9.24 20.26 -13.85
CA GLY A 185 -8.17 19.44 -13.29
C GLY A 185 -7.34 18.78 -14.39
N LEU A 186 -6.05 18.66 -14.14
CA LEU A 186 -5.08 17.89 -14.93
C LEU A 186 -4.28 16.99 -13.99
N ASN A 187 -4.27 15.69 -14.27
CA ASN A 187 -3.38 14.73 -13.62
C ASN A 187 -2.46 14.13 -14.67
N LEU A 188 -1.15 14.11 -14.40
CA LEU A 188 -0.12 13.45 -15.18
C LEU A 188 0.47 12.36 -14.31
N ASN A 189 0.16 11.10 -14.61
CA ASN A 189 0.61 9.96 -13.84
C ASN A 189 1.86 9.35 -14.46
N ASN A 190 2.77 8.87 -13.59
CA ASN A 190 4.02 8.23 -13.97
C ASN A 190 4.81 9.08 -14.98
N ILE A 191 5.13 10.32 -14.63
CA ILE A 191 5.69 11.32 -15.55
C ILE A 191 7.00 10.89 -16.20
N PHE A 192 7.78 10.02 -15.55
CA PHE A 192 9.05 9.48 -16.06
C PHE A 192 8.87 8.22 -16.91
N ASP A 193 7.62 7.73 -17.09
CA ASP A 193 7.29 6.50 -17.83
C ASP A 193 8.06 5.28 -17.30
N GLU A 194 8.18 5.20 -15.96
CA GLU A 194 8.82 4.07 -15.29
C GLU A 194 8.09 2.78 -15.62
N LYS A 195 8.85 1.76 -16.04
CA LYS A 195 8.32 0.44 -16.34
C LYS A 195 8.42 -0.44 -15.11
N TYR A 196 7.31 -0.76 -14.52
CA TYR A 196 7.26 -1.54 -13.30
C TYR A 196 6.19 -2.65 -13.36
N TYR A 197 6.24 -3.53 -12.39
CA TYR A 197 5.25 -4.57 -12.22
C TYR A 197 4.44 -4.31 -10.95
N GLU A 198 3.12 -4.26 -11.09
CA GLU A 198 2.23 -3.97 -9.99
C GLU A 198 2.07 -5.18 -9.06
N ARG A 199 1.85 -6.35 -9.65
CA ARG A 199 1.61 -7.59 -8.92
C ARG A 199 1.89 -8.83 -9.78
N SER A 200 2.00 -9.98 -9.09
CA SER A 200 2.01 -11.29 -9.75
C SER A 200 1.18 -12.29 -8.94
N PHE A 201 0.75 -13.37 -9.55
CA PHE A 201 0.23 -14.56 -8.87
C PHE A 201 1.24 -15.70 -8.91
N SER A 202 2.03 -15.75 -9.97
CA SER A 202 3.10 -16.73 -10.19
C SER A 202 4.09 -16.18 -11.21
N ASN A 203 5.16 -16.92 -11.49
CA ASN A 203 6.13 -16.57 -12.53
C ASN A 203 5.55 -16.61 -13.96
N TYR A 204 4.35 -17.15 -14.16
CA TYR A 204 3.63 -17.19 -15.44
C TYR A 204 2.68 -16.01 -15.63
N TRP A 205 2.33 -15.34 -14.55
CA TRP A 205 1.39 -14.21 -14.62
C TRP A 205 1.87 -13.03 -13.79
N VAL A 206 2.26 -11.98 -14.48
CA VAL A 206 2.75 -10.73 -13.92
C VAL A 206 2.01 -9.57 -14.57
N ALA A 207 1.39 -8.72 -13.76
CA ALA A 207 0.70 -7.52 -14.23
C ALA A 207 1.70 -6.36 -14.32
N PRO A 208 1.85 -5.72 -15.49
CA PRO A 208 2.59 -4.47 -15.60
C PRO A 208 1.85 -3.36 -14.87
N GLY A 209 2.59 -2.37 -14.40
CA GLY A 209 2.05 -1.11 -13.92
C GLY A 209 1.59 -0.21 -15.06
N GLU A 210 0.85 0.82 -14.71
CA GLU A 210 0.37 1.80 -15.68
C GLU A 210 1.51 2.60 -16.30
N PRO A 211 1.55 2.75 -17.65
CA PRO A 211 2.48 3.65 -18.30
C PRO A 211 2.12 5.11 -18.00
N ARG A 212 2.98 6.03 -18.40
CA ARG A 212 2.66 7.44 -18.34
C ARG A 212 1.32 7.72 -19.03
N ASN A 213 0.43 8.39 -18.31
CA ASN A 213 -0.89 8.76 -18.81
C ASN A 213 -1.31 10.12 -18.24
N PHE A 214 -2.38 10.67 -18.79
CA PHE A 214 -2.95 11.92 -18.27
C PHE A 214 -4.48 11.84 -18.24
N THR A 215 -5.05 12.57 -17.30
CA THR A 215 -6.51 12.74 -17.18
C THR A 215 -6.83 14.21 -17.07
N VAL A 216 -7.80 14.66 -17.84
CA VAL A 216 -8.39 16.02 -17.72
C VAL A 216 -9.78 15.88 -17.15
N SER A 217 -10.11 16.69 -16.15
CA SER A 217 -11.43 16.72 -15.51
C SER A 217 -12.01 18.12 -15.53
N LEU A 218 -13.34 18.20 -15.56
CA LEU A 218 -14.10 19.43 -15.41
C LEU A 218 -15.11 19.24 -14.27
N THR A 219 -14.99 20.06 -13.23
CA THR A 219 -15.91 20.06 -12.10
C THR A 219 -16.79 21.29 -12.18
N LEU A 220 -18.12 21.09 -12.13
CA LEU A 220 -19.13 22.14 -12.14
C LEU A 220 -19.85 22.14 -10.78
N GLY A 221 -19.74 23.24 -10.04
CA GLY A 221 -20.54 23.49 -8.83
C GLY A 221 -21.93 24.06 -9.21
N LEU A 222 -22.99 23.53 -8.61
CA LEU A 222 -24.37 24.00 -8.76
C LEU A 222 -24.75 24.89 -7.59
#